data_d7e670f555ce00579099ad5b604941ca
#
_entry.id   d7e670f555ce00579099ad5b604941ca
#
_cell.length_a   1.000
_cell.length_b   1.000
_cell.length_c   1.000
_cell.angle_alpha   90.00
_cell.angle_beta   90.00
_cell.angle_gamma   90.00
#
_symmetry.space_group_name_H-M   'P 1'
#
loop_
_entity.id
_entity.type
_entity.pdbx_description
1 polymer ?
#
loop_
_entity_poly.entity_id
_entity_poly.type
_entity_poly.pdbx_seq_one_letter_code
_entity_poly.pdbx_strand_id
1 'polypeptide(L)'
;MRRNLWKCEENKKAHLFLFALVQSRMKTTTQDTRWKSQDKGNQALNRNGGGGDGDRKGPDLSDRLLAFTANLLALAGSLPEDRAGGHLAEELLRSGTGAYFRHGEAEGSPSAKEFAEKFRACLTELRVSRRALQLLAKAGLPCDGQAVRTALEEVDILIRIFFSSIRTLESKAAA
;
A
#
# COMPACT_ATOMS: atom_id res chain seq x y z
N MET A 1 5.03 32.22 24.46
CA MET A 1 5.60 31.36 23.41
C MET A 1 5.80 29.88 23.78
N ARG A 2 5.40 29.38 24.98
CA ARG A 2 5.63 27.97 25.38
C ARG A 2 4.45 27.00 25.17
N ARG A 3 3.29 27.45 24.72
CA ARG A 3 2.08 26.60 24.57
C ARG A 3 2.02 25.76 23.26
N ASN A 4 2.82 26.06 22.26
CA ASN A 4 2.76 25.38 20.95
C ASN A 4 3.72 24.18 20.83
N LEU A 5 4.74 24.10 21.66
CA LEU A 5 5.71 22.97 21.67
C LEU A 5 5.10 21.69 22.27
N TRP A 6 4.23 21.82 23.25
CA TRP A 6 3.58 20.68 23.93
C TRP A 6 2.58 19.93 23.02
N LYS A 7 1.79 20.67 22.24
CA LYS A 7 0.87 20.08 21.25
C LYS A 7 1.58 19.34 20.11
N CYS A 8 2.79 19.74 19.76
CA CYS A 8 3.57 19.09 18.71
C CYS A 8 4.11 17.72 19.16
N GLU A 9 4.45 17.57 20.43
CA GLU A 9 5.03 16.35 20.99
C GLU A 9 3.97 15.29 21.30
N GLU A 10 2.79 15.69 21.77
CA GLU A 10 1.63 14.81 21.92
C GLU A 10 1.12 14.30 20.56
N ASN A 11 1.11 15.17 19.56
CA ASN A 11 0.72 14.78 18.18
C ASN A 11 1.71 13.79 17.56
N LYS A 12 3.02 13.94 17.80
CA LYS A 12 4.04 12.98 17.33
C LYS A 12 3.89 11.62 18.01
N LYS A 13 3.62 11.59 19.33
CA LYS A 13 3.38 10.33 20.07
C LYS A 13 2.09 9.65 19.61
N ALA A 14 1.02 10.40 19.38
CA ALA A 14 -0.23 9.86 18.81
C ALA A 14 -0.02 9.32 17.40
N HIS A 15 0.76 9.99 16.57
CA HIS A 15 1.10 9.55 15.21
C HIS A 15 1.92 8.25 15.22
N LEU A 16 2.98 8.18 16.04
CA LEU A 16 3.79 6.97 16.21
C LEU A 16 2.97 5.79 16.77
N PHE A 17 2.07 6.05 17.70
CA PHE A 17 1.19 5.04 18.27
C PHE A 17 0.16 4.55 17.26
N LEU A 18 -0.39 5.44 16.43
CA LEU A 18 -1.30 5.10 15.33
C LEU A 18 -0.59 4.31 14.23
N PHE A 19 0.62 4.69 13.88
CA PHE A 19 1.47 3.96 12.96
C PHE A 19 1.78 2.55 13.48
N ALA A 20 2.18 2.43 14.75
CA ALA A 20 2.41 1.14 15.40
C ALA A 20 1.14 0.26 15.46
N LEU A 21 -0.04 0.86 15.59
CA LEU A 21 -1.34 0.16 15.61
C LEU A 21 -1.74 -0.36 14.23
N VAL A 22 -1.49 0.42 13.17
CA VAL A 22 -1.65 -0.02 11.77
C VAL A 22 -0.72 -1.21 11.51
N GLN A 23 0.54 -1.12 11.93
CA GLN A 23 1.54 -2.19 11.81
C GLN A 23 1.16 -3.44 12.64
N SER A 24 0.64 -3.27 13.86
CA SER A 24 0.23 -4.38 14.73
C SER A 24 -0.95 -5.17 14.14
N ARG A 25 -1.86 -4.51 13.43
CA ARG A 25 -3.03 -5.16 12.82
C ARG A 25 -2.69 -5.97 11.58
N MET A 26 -1.59 -5.67 10.90
CA MET A 26 -1.06 -6.49 9.80
C MET A 26 -0.64 -7.88 10.28
N LYS A 27 -0.17 -8.01 11.52
CA LYS A 27 0.27 -9.30 12.09
C LYS A 27 -0.85 -10.33 12.21
N THR A 28 -2.11 -9.91 12.33
CA THR A 28 -3.28 -10.80 12.46
C THR A 28 -3.90 -11.23 11.13
N THR A 29 -3.61 -10.53 10.04
CA THR A 29 -4.19 -10.85 8.71
C THR A 29 -3.26 -11.70 7.84
N THR A 30 -2.01 -11.92 8.27
CA THR A 30 -0.94 -12.56 7.48
C THR A 30 -0.87 -14.08 7.68
N GLN A 31 -1.99 -14.79 7.87
CA GLN A 31 -1.98 -16.26 7.81
C GLN A 31 -2.07 -16.84 6.39
N ASP A 32 -2.17 -15.98 5.37
CA ASP A 32 -2.18 -16.44 3.98
C ASP A 32 -0.76 -16.34 3.38
N THR A 33 -0.03 -17.45 3.47
CA THR A 33 1.42 -17.55 3.17
C THR A 33 1.73 -17.80 1.69
N ARG A 34 0.83 -17.46 0.77
CA ARG A 34 0.96 -17.85 -0.66
C ARG A 34 1.97 -17.02 -1.47
N TRP A 35 2.37 -15.84 -1.00
CA TRP A 35 3.30 -14.95 -1.74
C TRP A 35 4.79 -15.33 -1.61
N LYS A 36 5.15 -16.25 -0.69
CA LYS A 36 6.54 -16.67 -0.42
C LYS A 36 7.25 -17.40 -1.56
N SER A 37 6.57 -17.74 -2.64
CA SER A 37 7.13 -18.59 -3.70
C SER A 37 7.78 -17.82 -4.86
N GLN A 38 7.61 -16.50 -4.98
CA GLN A 38 8.16 -15.72 -6.11
C GLN A 38 9.49 -15.00 -5.82
N ASP A 39 9.91 -14.95 -4.54
CA ASP A 39 11.08 -14.15 -4.14
C ASP A 39 12.45 -14.85 -4.35
N LYS A 40 12.46 -16.04 -4.96
CA LYS A 40 13.75 -16.77 -5.19
C LYS A 40 14.60 -16.22 -6.33
N GLY A 41 14.07 -15.28 -7.14
CA GLY A 41 14.79 -14.71 -8.29
C GLY A 41 15.59 -13.44 -8.02
N ASN A 42 15.29 -12.69 -6.97
CA ASN A 42 15.86 -11.34 -6.77
C ASN A 42 16.84 -11.21 -5.59
N GLN A 43 17.25 -12.32 -4.96
CA GLN A 43 18.16 -12.27 -3.80
C GLN A 43 19.65 -12.05 -4.14
N ALA A 44 20.01 -11.85 -5.39
CA ALA A 44 21.41 -11.75 -5.80
C ALA A 44 22.04 -10.35 -5.66
N LEU A 45 21.31 -9.29 -5.38
CA LEU A 45 21.84 -7.91 -5.44
C LEU A 45 21.88 -7.14 -4.10
N ASN A 46 21.50 -7.73 -2.96
CA ASN A 46 21.58 -7.00 -1.69
C ASN A 46 22.35 -7.79 -0.61
N ARG A 47 23.67 -7.98 -0.82
CA ARG A 47 24.62 -8.36 0.23
C ARG A 47 25.47 -7.14 0.57
N ASN A 48 24.97 -6.28 1.48
CA ASN A 48 25.81 -5.54 2.42
C ASN A 48 24.94 -4.72 3.38
N GLY A 49 25.10 -4.98 4.67
CA GLY A 49 24.66 -4.05 5.71
C GLY A 49 24.02 -4.67 6.94
N GLY A 50 24.82 -5.04 7.93
CA GLY A 50 24.54 -4.82 9.35
C GLY A 50 23.52 -5.74 10.04
N GLY A 51 24.04 -6.61 10.90
CA GLY A 51 23.27 -7.43 11.83
C GLY A 51 22.42 -6.61 12.81
N GLY A 52 21.24 -7.13 13.10
CA GLY A 52 20.32 -6.66 14.12
C GLY A 52 19.24 -7.72 14.33
N ASP A 53 19.20 -8.22 15.50
CA ASP A 53 18.47 -9.31 16.14
C ASP A 53 17.03 -9.56 15.64
N GLY A 54 16.70 -10.83 15.51
CA GLY A 54 15.52 -11.33 14.83
C GLY A 54 14.22 -11.11 15.59
N ASP A 55 13.48 -10.12 15.20
CA ASP A 55 12.02 -10.14 15.31
C ASP A 55 11.45 -10.39 13.90
N ARG A 56 10.79 -11.53 13.68
CA ARG A 56 10.12 -11.88 12.43
C ARG A 56 8.90 -10.99 12.24
N LYS A 57 9.15 -9.71 12.05
CA LYS A 57 8.19 -8.71 11.65
C LYS A 57 7.75 -9.06 10.22
N GLY A 58 6.47 -9.35 10.02
CA GLY A 58 5.92 -9.48 8.67
C GLY A 58 6.25 -8.23 7.85
N PRO A 59 6.18 -8.29 6.51
CA PRO A 59 6.52 -7.14 5.67
C PRO A 59 5.72 -5.93 6.11
N ASP A 60 6.40 -4.80 6.20
CA ASP A 60 5.79 -3.52 6.53
C ASP A 60 4.73 -3.15 5.47
N LEU A 61 3.71 -2.37 5.85
CA LEU A 61 2.68 -1.91 4.92
C LEU A 61 3.30 -1.13 3.75
N SER A 62 4.34 -0.36 4.02
CA SER A 62 5.12 0.37 3.00
C SER A 62 5.77 -0.58 2.01
N ASP A 63 6.46 -1.62 2.48
CA ASP A 63 7.11 -2.62 1.63
C ASP A 63 6.10 -3.39 0.79
N ARG A 64 4.96 -3.72 1.39
CA ARG A 64 3.88 -4.43 0.72
C ARG A 64 3.25 -3.58 -0.38
N LEU A 65 3.02 -2.30 -0.10
CA LEU A 65 2.49 -1.35 -1.06
C LEU A 65 3.48 -1.06 -2.19
N LEU A 66 4.78 -0.99 -1.87
CA LEU A 66 5.86 -0.89 -2.86
C LEU A 66 5.86 -2.10 -3.81
N ALA A 67 5.83 -3.31 -3.27
CA ALA A 67 5.79 -4.53 -4.08
C ALA A 67 4.53 -4.59 -4.98
N PHE A 68 3.37 -4.25 -4.44
CA PHE A 68 2.13 -4.14 -5.22
C PHE A 68 2.27 -3.13 -6.37
N THR A 69 2.80 -1.93 -6.08
CA THR A 69 3.00 -0.89 -7.09
C THR A 69 3.98 -1.34 -8.17
N ALA A 70 5.11 -1.96 -7.80
CA ALA A 70 6.07 -2.50 -8.77
C ALA A 70 5.44 -3.56 -9.70
N ASN A 71 4.59 -4.42 -9.15
CA ASN A 71 3.85 -5.41 -9.95
C ASN A 71 2.87 -4.73 -10.93
N LEU A 72 2.20 -3.65 -10.51
CA LEU A 72 1.34 -2.87 -11.41
C LEU A 72 2.14 -2.19 -12.53
N LEU A 73 3.33 -1.66 -12.24
CA LEU A 73 4.21 -1.08 -13.25
C LEU A 73 4.61 -2.12 -14.30
N ALA A 74 5.01 -3.32 -13.88
CA ALA A 74 5.35 -4.41 -14.78
C ALA A 74 4.15 -4.86 -15.63
N LEU A 75 2.97 -4.99 -15.01
CA LEU A 75 1.73 -5.35 -15.70
C LEU A 75 1.35 -4.30 -16.74
N ALA A 76 1.37 -3.01 -16.38
CA ALA A 76 1.07 -1.91 -17.29
C ALA A 76 2.02 -1.88 -18.49
N GLY A 77 3.32 -2.13 -18.27
CA GLY A 77 4.31 -2.20 -19.33
C GLY A 77 4.17 -3.42 -20.25
N SER A 78 3.39 -4.43 -19.86
CA SER A 78 3.10 -5.62 -20.69
C SER A 78 1.81 -5.52 -21.51
N LEU A 79 1.01 -4.45 -21.32
CA LEU A 79 -0.22 -4.25 -22.05
C LEU A 79 0.04 -3.81 -23.51
N PRO A 80 -0.88 -4.12 -24.45
CA PRO A 80 -0.75 -3.68 -25.83
C PRO A 80 -0.68 -2.16 -25.95
N GLU A 81 0.09 -1.66 -26.91
CA GLU A 81 0.20 -0.23 -27.21
C GLU A 81 -0.99 0.33 -28.02
N ASP A 82 -2.09 -0.43 -28.10
CA ASP A 82 -3.32 0.06 -28.71
C ASP A 82 -4.03 1.07 -27.78
N ARG A 83 -5.09 1.69 -28.29
CA ARG A 83 -5.82 2.73 -27.57
C ARG A 83 -6.42 2.24 -26.23
N ALA A 84 -6.88 1.01 -26.17
CA ALA A 84 -7.50 0.43 -24.98
C ALA A 84 -6.44 0.00 -23.96
N GLY A 85 -5.41 -0.69 -24.42
CA GLY A 85 -4.27 -1.12 -23.60
C GLY A 85 -3.53 0.08 -23.02
N GLY A 86 -3.21 1.08 -23.84
CA GLY A 86 -2.55 2.30 -23.40
C GLY A 86 -3.35 3.07 -22.35
N HIS A 87 -4.68 3.20 -22.53
CA HIS A 87 -5.52 3.86 -21.52
C HIS A 87 -5.55 3.11 -20.18
N LEU A 88 -5.68 1.79 -20.20
CA LEU A 88 -5.66 0.99 -18.98
C LEU A 88 -4.28 0.96 -18.32
N ALA A 89 -3.20 0.95 -19.11
CA ALA A 89 -1.84 1.07 -18.61
C ALA A 89 -1.65 2.38 -17.85
N GLU A 90 -2.03 3.51 -18.46
CA GLU A 90 -1.94 4.82 -17.84
C GLU A 90 -2.72 4.91 -16.52
N GLU A 91 -3.95 4.37 -16.49
CA GLU A 91 -4.77 4.37 -15.29
C GLU A 91 -4.17 3.50 -14.17
N LEU A 92 -3.60 2.33 -14.49
CA LEU A 92 -2.89 1.47 -13.54
C LEU A 92 -1.63 2.16 -12.99
N LEU A 93 -0.85 2.81 -13.86
CA LEU A 93 0.33 3.56 -13.47
C LEU A 93 -0.04 4.71 -12.52
N ARG A 94 -1.01 5.54 -12.91
CA ARG A 94 -1.47 6.69 -12.14
C ARG A 94 -1.99 6.29 -10.77
N SER A 95 -2.91 5.32 -10.71
CA SER A 95 -3.55 4.93 -9.45
C SER A 95 -2.62 4.10 -8.56
N GLY A 96 -1.80 3.21 -9.12
CA GLY A 96 -0.84 2.40 -8.37
C GLY A 96 0.24 3.26 -7.72
N THR A 97 0.90 4.13 -8.50
CA THR A 97 1.91 5.05 -7.96
C THR A 97 1.29 6.09 -7.03
N GLY A 98 0.07 6.56 -7.34
CA GLY A 98 -0.70 7.47 -6.49
C GLY A 98 -0.93 6.89 -5.10
N ALA A 99 -1.31 5.62 -4.99
CA ALA A 99 -1.48 4.94 -3.70
C ALA A 99 -0.18 4.94 -2.88
N TYR A 100 0.95 4.58 -3.50
CA TYR A 100 2.25 4.53 -2.85
C TYR A 100 2.73 5.92 -2.38
N PHE A 101 2.61 6.93 -3.23
CA PHE A 101 3.03 8.30 -2.88
C PHE A 101 2.16 8.90 -1.78
N ARG A 102 0.83 8.69 -1.80
CA ARG A 102 -0.08 9.15 -0.74
C ARG A 102 0.21 8.48 0.60
N HIS A 103 0.66 7.21 0.59
CA HIS A 103 1.12 6.54 1.80
C HIS A 103 2.37 7.24 2.38
N GLY A 104 3.39 7.52 1.54
CA GLY A 104 4.58 8.25 1.97
C GLY A 104 4.26 9.66 2.50
N GLU A 105 3.31 10.38 1.87
CA GLU A 105 2.82 11.66 2.39
C GLU A 105 2.15 11.50 3.76
N ALA A 106 1.41 10.40 3.99
CA ALA A 106 0.79 10.13 5.29
C ALA A 106 1.84 9.90 6.38
N GLU A 107 2.90 9.15 6.10
CA GLU A 107 4.00 8.91 7.03
C GLU A 107 4.69 10.21 7.49
N GLY A 108 4.77 11.21 6.59
CA GLY A 108 5.32 12.53 6.88
C GLY A 108 4.33 13.54 7.47
N SER A 109 3.06 13.16 7.72
CA SER A 109 2.02 14.09 8.15
C SER A 109 2.27 14.61 9.58
N PRO A 110 2.14 15.93 9.84
CA PRO A 110 2.38 16.53 11.15
C PRO A 110 1.25 16.28 12.17
N SER A 111 0.07 15.82 11.71
CA SER A 111 -1.09 15.60 12.57
C SER A 111 -1.86 14.33 12.23
N ALA A 112 -2.55 13.77 13.24
CA ALA A 112 -3.42 12.59 13.05
C ALA A 112 -4.55 12.85 12.04
N LYS A 113 -5.05 14.09 11.96
CA LYS A 113 -6.08 14.49 10.99
C LYS A 113 -5.54 14.41 9.56
N GLU A 114 -4.39 15.03 9.29
CA GLU A 114 -3.76 14.99 7.97
C GLU A 114 -3.35 13.57 7.58
N PHE A 115 -2.81 12.78 8.53
CA PHE A 115 -2.55 11.36 8.32
C PHE A 115 -3.81 10.63 7.83
N ALA A 116 -4.95 10.80 8.52
CA ALA A 116 -6.20 10.16 8.13
C ALA A 116 -6.70 10.62 6.75
N GLU A 117 -6.52 11.90 6.40
CA GLU A 117 -6.89 12.44 5.08
C GLU A 117 -6.04 11.80 3.97
N LYS A 118 -4.72 11.70 4.16
CA LYS A 118 -3.81 11.06 3.21
C LYS A 118 -4.07 9.55 3.09
N PHE A 119 -4.40 8.89 4.19
CA PHE A 119 -4.77 7.47 4.20
C PHE A 119 -6.07 7.21 3.45
N ARG A 120 -7.06 8.11 3.55
CA ARG A 120 -8.29 8.04 2.73
C ARG A 120 -8.00 8.24 1.24
N ALA A 121 -7.10 9.18 0.91
CA ALA A 121 -6.66 9.39 -0.46
C ALA A 121 -5.97 8.13 -1.03
N CYS A 122 -5.07 7.50 -0.26
CA CYS A 122 -4.45 6.23 -0.63
C CYS A 122 -5.50 5.14 -0.88
N LEU A 123 -6.49 4.97 0.01
CA LEU A 123 -7.60 4.03 -0.16
C LEU A 123 -8.39 4.31 -1.44
N THR A 124 -8.57 5.56 -1.81
CA THR A 124 -9.24 5.94 -3.06
C THR A 124 -8.47 5.47 -4.28
N GLU A 125 -7.16 5.69 -4.32
CA GLU A 125 -6.30 5.23 -5.42
C GLU A 125 -6.25 3.69 -5.52
N LEU A 126 -6.20 2.97 -4.40
CA LEU A 126 -6.29 1.50 -4.38
C LEU A 126 -7.62 0.99 -4.96
N ARG A 127 -8.73 1.67 -4.68
CA ARG A 127 -10.03 1.34 -5.26
C ARG A 127 -10.08 1.58 -6.77
N VAL A 128 -9.42 2.62 -7.25
CA VAL A 128 -9.27 2.90 -8.69
C VAL A 128 -8.43 1.81 -9.34
N SER A 129 -7.26 1.47 -8.80
CA SER A 129 -6.42 0.37 -9.29
C SER A 129 -7.20 -0.94 -9.37
N ARG A 130 -7.99 -1.27 -8.33
CA ARG A 130 -8.86 -2.45 -8.34
C ARG A 130 -9.86 -2.44 -9.48
N ARG A 131 -10.51 -1.29 -9.76
CA ARG A 131 -11.46 -1.16 -10.86
C ARG A 131 -10.79 -1.32 -12.22
N ALA A 132 -9.62 -0.73 -12.40
CA ALA A 132 -8.83 -0.89 -13.63
C ALA A 132 -8.42 -2.36 -13.85
N LEU A 133 -7.95 -3.05 -12.80
CA LEU A 133 -7.65 -4.48 -12.86
C LEU A 133 -8.88 -5.35 -13.18
N GLN A 134 -10.05 -5.05 -12.58
CA GLN A 134 -11.30 -5.74 -12.88
C GLN A 134 -11.71 -5.55 -14.34
N LEU A 135 -11.56 -4.33 -14.86
CA LEU A 135 -11.84 -4.04 -16.26
C LEU A 135 -10.86 -4.79 -17.18
N LEU A 136 -9.58 -4.77 -16.86
CA LEU A 136 -8.55 -5.50 -17.61
C LEU A 136 -8.86 -7.01 -17.66
N ALA A 137 -9.25 -7.62 -16.53
CA ALA A 137 -9.63 -9.03 -16.46
C ALA A 137 -10.84 -9.40 -17.33
N LYS A 138 -11.70 -8.42 -17.66
CA LYS A 138 -12.91 -8.61 -18.48
C LYS A 138 -12.73 -8.18 -19.93
N ALA A 139 -11.77 -7.31 -20.22
CA ALA A 139 -11.59 -6.72 -21.54
C ALA A 139 -11.05 -7.70 -22.59
N GLY A 140 -10.51 -8.86 -22.19
CA GLY A 140 -9.92 -9.84 -23.10
C GLY A 140 -8.65 -9.35 -23.82
N LEU A 141 -8.02 -8.30 -23.28
CA LEU A 141 -6.74 -7.82 -23.79
C LEU A 141 -5.64 -8.88 -23.56
N PRO A 142 -4.69 -9.02 -24.50
CA PRO A 142 -3.57 -9.92 -24.32
C PRO A 142 -2.67 -9.42 -23.18
N CYS A 143 -2.70 -10.13 -22.05
CA CYS A 143 -1.91 -9.85 -20.85
C CYS A 143 -1.75 -11.13 -20.01
N ASP A 144 -0.82 -11.12 -19.06
CA ASP A 144 -0.69 -12.21 -18.10
C ASP A 144 -1.88 -12.24 -17.13
N GLY A 145 -2.84 -13.12 -17.43
CA GLY A 145 -4.04 -13.30 -16.61
C GLY A 145 -3.73 -13.78 -15.18
N GLN A 146 -2.57 -14.42 -14.94
CA GLN A 146 -2.16 -14.79 -13.58
C GLN A 146 -1.66 -13.58 -12.82
N ALA A 147 -0.87 -12.70 -13.45
CA ALA A 147 -0.44 -11.44 -12.84
C ALA A 147 -1.64 -10.56 -12.48
N VAL A 148 -2.65 -10.46 -13.33
CA VAL A 148 -3.90 -9.73 -13.06
C VAL A 148 -4.63 -10.30 -11.84
N ARG A 149 -4.78 -11.63 -11.73
CA ARG A 149 -5.42 -12.28 -10.59
C ARG A 149 -4.66 -12.01 -9.29
N THR A 150 -3.35 -12.19 -9.31
CA THR A 150 -2.49 -11.92 -8.15
C THR A 150 -2.59 -10.46 -7.70
N ALA A 151 -2.59 -9.51 -8.64
CA ALA A 151 -2.77 -8.09 -8.33
C ALA A 151 -4.16 -7.79 -7.75
N LEU A 152 -5.23 -8.45 -8.22
CA LEU A 152 -6.59 -8.32 -7.67
C LEU A 152 -6.67 -8.84 -6.24
N GLU A 153 -6.09 -10.00 -5.94
CA GLU A 153 -6.04 -10.56 -4.58
C GLU A 153 -5.31 -9.62 -3.62
N GLU A 154 -4.17 -9.09 -4.06
CA GLU A 154 -3.35 -8.20 -3.24
C GLU A 154 -4.02 -6.85 -2.99
N VAL A 155 -4.63 -6.22 -4.01
CA VAL A 155 -5.32 -4.94 -3.81
C VAL A 155 -6.54 -5.08 -2.89
N ASP A 156 -7.24 -6.22 -2.91
CA ASP A 156 -8.36 -6.49 -1.99
C ASP A 156 -7.88 -6.58 -0.53
N ILE A 157 -6.70 -7.16 -0.29
CA ILE A 157 -6.10 -7.20 1.04
C ILE A 157 -5.69 -5.78 1.49
N LEU A 158 -5.00 -5.03 0.63
CA LEU A 158 -4.59 -3.66 0.91
C LEU A 158 -5.80 -2.77 1.24
N ILE A 159 -6.87 -2.82 0.44
CA ILE A 159 -8.11 -2.08 0.69
C ILE A 159 -8.69 -2.40 2.08
N ARG A 160 -8.72 -3.67 2.49
CA ARG A 160 -9.19 -4.07 3.83
C ARG A 160 -8.33 -3.50 4.95
N ILE A 161 -7.00 -3.51 4.78
CA ILE A 161 -6.05 -2.95 5.75
C ILE A 161 -6.29 -1.45 5.90
N PHE A 162 -6.28 -0.71 4.80
CA PHE A 162 -6.49 0.75 4.80
C PHE A 162 -7.85 1.13 5.38
N PHE A 163 -8.92 0.45 4.98
CA PHE A 163 -10.27 0.70 5.48
C PHE A 163 -10.37 0.47 6.99
N SER A 164 -9.83 -0.66 7.50
CA SER A 164 -9.86 -0.95 8.93
C SER A 164 -9.03 0.03 9.75
N SER A 165 -7.91 0.49 9.20
CA SER A 165 -7.05 1.49 9.83
C SER A 165 -7.77 2.85 9.95
N ILE A 166 -8.42 3.30 8.87
CA ILE A 166 -9.20 4.55 8.87
C ILE A 166 -10.32 4.48 9.92
N ARG A 167 -11.09 3.39 9.98
CA ARG A 167 -12.13 3.22 11.02
C ARG A 167 -11.59 3.34 12.44
N THR A 168 -10.42 2.77 12.69
CA THR A 168 -9.78 2.86 14.01
C THR A 168 -9.35 4.30 14.34
N LEU A 169 -8.85 5.04 13.33
CA LEU A 169 -8.49 6.45 13.48
C LEU A 169 -9.71 7.30 13.84
N GLU A 170 -10.82 7.10 13.11
CA GLU A 170 -12.08 7.83 13.30
C GLU A 170 -12.71 7.56 14.66
N SER A 171 -12.75 6.29 15.10
CA SER A 171 -13.30 5.93 16.41
C SER A 171 -12.52 6.55 17.58
N LYS A 172 -11.21 6.73 17.44
CA LYS A 172 -10.38 7.38 18.47
C LYS A 172 -10.46 8.90 18.45
N ALA A 173 -10.77 9.49 17.30
CA ALA A 173 -10.97 10.93 17.20
C ALA A 173 -12.34 11.38 17.75
N ALA A 174 -13.28 10.45 17.87
CA ALA A 174 -14.64 10.68 18.40
C ALA A 174 -14.78 10.40 19.91
N ALA A 175 -13.76 9.80 20.53
CA ALA A 175 -13.72 9.49 21.98
C ALA A 175 -12.93 10.53 22.77
#